data_18d798722018c8887f9561966ce60106
#
_entry.id   18d798722018c8887f9561966ce60106
#
_cell.length_a   1.000
_cell.length_b   1.000
_cell.length_c   1.000
_cell.angle_alpha   90.00
_cell.angle_beta   90.00
_cell.angle_gamma   90.00
#
_symmetry.space_group_name_H-M   'P 1'
#
loop_
_entity.id
_entity.type
_entity.pdbx_description
1 polymer ?
#
loop_
_entity_poly.entity_id
_entity_poly.type
_entity_poly.pdbx_seq_one_letter_code
_entity_poly.pdbx_strand_id
1 'polypeptide(L)'
;MRFAMTIICFLLISSLAKGQNTGTKWYSENEKNGIIIQNSFPKGGPYTEPTNEHFNYSYLVFYTRVINETGHPIELTVSFSADSITIPNSPNTFVKVFLPPDTMTLDKQNLFSYGVTRLESFDKSTNFQRTINSKKDCLFYTVTLFYETNDNVLSEERGGNRAEFIFNGKDLFFNMLPQIDSLLCGQIILNK
;
A
#
# COMPACT_ATOMS: atom_id res chain seq x y z
N MET A 1 -57.13 1.76 -45.95
CA MET A 1 -55.79 2.19 -45.61
C MET A 1 -55.65 2.14 -44.10
N ARG A 2 -54.92 1.17 -43.56
CA ARG A 2 -54.65 1.01 -42.11
C ARG A 2 -53.19 1.40 -41.88
N PHE A 3 -52.94 2.50 -41.23
CA PHE A 3 -51.62 2.87 -40.79
C PHE A 3 -51.30 2.11 -39.50
N ALA A 4 -50.37 1.20 -39.60
CA ALA A 4 -49.79 0.54 -38.45
C ALA A 4 -48.73 1.48 -37.84
N MET A 5 -49.03 2.01 -36.65
CA MET A 5 -48.13 2.84 -35.88
C MET A 5 -47.19 1.94 -35.11
N THR A 6 -45.97 1.78 -35.61
CA THR A 6 -44.92 0.98 -34.94
C THR A 6 -44.31 1.84 -33.84
N ILE A 7 -44.67 1.56 -32.60
CA ILE A 7 -44.06 2.17 -31.42
C ILE A 7 -42.73 1.46 -31.21
N ILE A 8 -41.62 2.13 -31.56
CA ILE A 8 -40.27 1.72 -31.20
C ILE A 8 -40.04 2.08 -29.74
N CYS A 9 -40.21 1.09 -28.85
CA CYS A 9 -39.75 1.21 -27.48
C CYS A 9 -38.21 1.21 -27.49
N PHE A 10 -37.61 2.41 -27.40
CA PHE A 10 -36.21 2.56 -27.00
C PHE A 10 -36.10 2.16 -25.53
N LEU A 11 -35.80 0.89 -25.30
CA LEU A 11 -35.30 0.44 -24.01
C LEU A 11 -33.92 1.09 -23.81
N LEU A 12 -33.89 2.19 -23.08
CA LEU A 12 -32.70 2.73 -22.43
C LEU A 12 -32.18 1.65 -21.48
N ILE A 13 -31.33 0.77 -22.00
CA ILE A 13 -30.48 -0.06 -21.16
C ILE A 13 -29.47 0.91 -20.54
N SER A 14 -29.83 1.48 -19.39
CA SER A 14 -28.86 2.04 -18.48
C SER A 14 -27.99 0.86 -18.02
N SER A 15 -26.93 0.61 -18.76
CA SER A 15 -25.84 -0.22 -18.29
C SER A 15 -25.28 0.50 -17.06
N LEU A 16 -25.78 0.10 -15.88
CA LEU A 16 -25.04 0.24 -14.65
C LEU A 16 -23.70 -0.44 -14.92
N ALA A 17 -22.71 0.34 -15.26
CA ALA A 17 -21.32 -0.08 -15.22
C ALA A 17 -21.05 -0.41 -13.74
N LYS A 18 -21.44 -1.63 -13.34
CA LYS A 18 -20.81 -2.27 -12.19
C LYS A 18 -19.33 -2.25 -12.54
N GLY A 19 -18.58 -1.40 -11.83
CA GLY A 19 -17.13 -1.37 -11.94
C GLY A 19 -16.68 -2.82 -11.93
N GLN A 20 -15.94 -3.21 -12.97
CA GLN A 20 -15.38 -4.55 -13.05
C GLN A 20 -14.67 -4.76 -11.73
N ASN A 21 -15.21 -5.68 -10.93
CA ASN A 21 -14.52 -6.20 -9.77
C ASN A 21 -13.31 -6.95 -10.35
N THR A 22 -12.27 -6.19 -10.69
CA THR A 22 -10.97 -6.73 -11.03
C THR A 22 -10.63 -7.52 -9.79
N GLY A 23 -10.55 -8.82 -9.86
CA GLY A 23 -10.44 -9.76 -8.75
C GLY A 23 -9.20 -9.57 -7.87
N THR A 24 -8.91 -8.34 -7.53
CA THR A 24 -7.85 -7.92 -6.61
C THR A 24 -8.22 -8.43 -5.23
N LYS A 25 -7.46 -9.39 -4.78
CA LYS A 25 -7.59 -9.90 -3.43
C LYS A 25 -6.81 -8.98 -2.49
N TRP A 26 -7.53 -8.25 -1.67
CA TRP A 26 -6.93 -7.43 -0.60
C TRP A 26 -6.62 -8.29 0.61
N TYR A 27 -5.52 -7.97 1.31
CA TYR A 27 -5.20 -8.56 2.60
C TYR A 27 -6.14 -8.06 3.68
N SER A 28 -6.29 -6.74 3.77
CA SER A 28 -7.21 -6.09 4.70
C SER A 28 -7.91 -4.91 4.04
N GLU A 29 -9.09 -4.60 4.54
CA GLU A 29 -9.87 -3.42 4.17
C GLU A 29 -10.47 -2.82 5.43
N ASN A 30 -10.26 -1.53 5.63
CA ASN A 30 -10.78 -0.76 6.76
C ASN A 30 -11.56 0.44 6.22
N GLU A 31 -12.79 0.61 6.69
CA GLU A 31 -13.63 1.75 6.36
C GLU A 31 -13.93 2.57 7.61
N LYS A 32 -13.75 3.89 7.53
CA LYS A 32 -14.10 4.83 8.59
C LYS A 32 -14.43 6.19 7.99
N ASN A 33 -15.61 6.73 8.34
CA ASN A 33 -16.06 8.08 7.93
C ASN A 33 -16.03 8.32 6.40
N GLY A 34 -16.32 7.29 5.60
CA GLY A 34 -16.30 7.36 4.14
C GLY A 34 -14.89 7.35 3.53
N ILE A 35 -13.88 6.98 4.29
CA ILE A 35 -12.53 6.72 3.81
C ILE A 35 -12.29 5.21 3.91
N ILE A 36 -11.90 4.58 2.79
CA ILE A 36 -11.61 3.16 2.73
C ILE A 36 -10.11 2.98 2.47
N ILE A 37 -9.46 2.17 3.29
CA ILE A 37 -8.05 1.79 3.12
C ILE A 37 -7.99 0.30 2.81
N GLN A 38 -7.46 -0.05 1.64
CA GLN A 38 -7.24 -1.41 1.17
C GLN A 38 -5.74 -1.70 1.13
N ASN A 39 -5.31 -2.77 1.79
CA ASN A 39 -3.91 -3.18 1.86
C ASN A 39 -3.68 -4.47 1.09
N SER A 40 -2.61 -4.53 0.30
CA SER A 40 -2.25 -5.71 -0.49
C SER A 40 -1.55 -6.78 0.33
N PHE A 41 -1.47 -8.00 -0.21
CA PHE A 41 -0.53 -9.00 0.27
C PHE A 41 0.91 -8.58 -0.04
N PRO A 42 1.92 -9.06 0.72
CA PRO A 42 3.32 -8.79 0.43
C PRO A 42 3.81 -9.53 -0.82
N LYS A 43 4.72 -8.89 -1.55
CA LYS A 43 5.55 -9.53 -2.58
C LYS A 43 7.00 -9.05 -2.43
N GLY A 44 7.95 -9.95 -2.51
CA GLY A 44 9.34 -9.59 -2.39
C GLY A 44 10.25 -10.81 -2.34
N GLY A 45 11.47 -10.62 -1.89
CA GLY A 45 12.47 -11.67 -1.85
C GLY A 45 13.82 -11.21 -1.31
N PRO A 46 14.87 -11.97 -1.52
CA PRO A 46 16.22 -11.57 -1.15
C PRO A 46 16.66 -10.35 -1.97
N TYR A 47 17.46 -9.52 -1.36
CA TYR A 47 18.07 -8.35 -1.99
C TYR A 47 19.57 -8.33 -1.67
N THR A 48 20.38 -8.20 -2.70
CA THR A 48 21.83 -8.02 -2.55
C THR A 48 22.15 -6.57 -2.86
N GLU A 49 22.64 -5.86 -1.87
CA GLU A 49 23.10 -4.49 -2.05
C GLU A 49 24.45 -4.49 -2.77
N PRO A 50 24.61 -3.74 -3.87
CA PRO A 50 25.85 -3.72 -4.65
C PRO A 50 27.09 -3.23 -3.89
N THR A 51 26.91 -2.47 -2.82
CA THR A 51 27.99 -1.83 -2.05
C THR A 51 28.34 -2.55 -0.76
N ASN A 52 27.53 -3.53 -0.32
CA ASN A 52 27.73 -4.22 0.95
C ASN A 52 27.30 -5.68 0.88
N GLU A 53 28.22 -6.54 0.45
CA GLU A 53 28.00 -7.99 0.32
C GLU A 53 27.92 -8.74 1.67
N HIS A 54 28.21 -8.06 2.79
CA HIS A 54 28.25 -8.68 4.13
C HIS A 54 26.92 -8.76 4.84
N PHE A 55 25.88 -8.12 4.31
CA PHE A 55 24.55 -8.17 4.90
C PHE A 55 23.59 -8.98 4.05
N ASN A 56 22.86 -9.86 4.71
CA ASN A 56 21.73 -10.56 4.10
C ASN A 56 20.51 -9.66 4.20
N TYR A 57 20.11 -9.10 3.07
CA TYR A 57 18.89 -8.31 2.97
C TYR A 57 17.74 -9.14 2.42
N SER A 58 16.55 -8.87 2.91
CA SER A 58 15.33 -9.28 2.24
C SER A 58 14.34 -8.11 2.27
N TYR A 59 13.47 -8.04 1.29
CA TYR A 59 12.49 -6.97 1.21
C TYR A 59 11.11 -7.50 0.91
N LEU A 60 10.11 -6.73 1.34
CA LEU A 60 8.71 -6.93 0.99
C LEU A 60 8.14 -5.61 0.48
N VAL A 61 7.43 -5.69 -0.62
CA VAL A 61 6.68 -4.58 -1.21
C VAL A 61 5.20 -4.80 -0.93
N PHE A 62 4.57 -3.76 -0.48
CA PHE A 62 3.13 -3.64 -0.31
C PHE A 62 2.63 -2.49 -1.18
N TYR A 63 1.38 -2.50 -1.54
CA TYR A 63 0.70 -1.31 -2.01
C TYR A 63 -0.61 -1.13 -1.25
N THR A 64 -0.95 0.13 -1.07
CA THR A 64 -2.16 0.55 -0.38
C THR A 64 -2.98 1.41 -1.30
N ARG A 65 -4.29 1.20 -1.28
CA ARG A 65 -5.27 2.03 -1.97
C ARG A 65 -6.08 2.77 -0.95
N VAL A 66 -6.11 4.10 -1.05
CA VAL A 66 -6.96 4.96 -0.24
C VAL A 66 -8.07 5.49 -1.13
N ILE A 67 -9.33 5.22 -0.77
CA ILE A 67 -10.52 5.61 -1.51
C ILE A 67 -11.25 6.67 -0.69
N ASN A 68 -11.55 7.79 -1.31
CA ASN A 68 -12.34 8.86 -0.71
C ASN A 68 -13.80 8.78 -1.15
N GLU A 69 -14.64 8.15 -0.32
CA GLU A 69 -16.10 8.10 -0.53
C GLU A 69 -16.84 9.29 0.09
N THR A 70 -16.12 10.28 0.64
CA THR A 70 -16.72 11.49 1.21
C THR A 70 -17.20 12.46 0.12
N GLY A 71 -17.93 13.52 0.52
CA GLY A 71 -18.35 14.59 -0.37
C GLY A 71 -17.28 15.66 -0.64
N HIS A 72 -16.13 15.61 0.04
CA HIS A 72 -15.09 16.63 0.01
C HIS A 72 -13.72 16.02 -0.31
N PRO A 73 -12.77 16.79 -0.86
CA PRO A 73 -11.40 16.35 -1.00
C PRO A 73 -10.76 16.02 0.36
N ILE A 74 -9.83 15.05 0.36
CA ILE A 74 -8.99 14.74 1.52
C ILE A 74 -7.52 14.94 1.16
N GLU A 75 -6.72 15.34 2.14
CA GLU A 75 -5.26 15.38 2.05
C GLU A 75 -4.68 14.16 2.75
N LEU A 76 -3.98 13.33 1.98
CA LEU A 76 -3.22 12.19 2.47
C LEU A 76 -1.74 12.57 2.57
N THR A 77 -1.14 12.37 3.75
CA THR A 77 0.31 12.43 3.93
C THR A 77 0.81 11.12 4.52
N VAL A 78 1.93 10.61 3.99
CA VAL A 78 2.65 9.45 4.51
C VAL A 78 4.12 9.78 4.55
N SER A 79 4.81 9.47 5.65
CA SER A 79 6.25 9.70 5.77
C SER A 79 6.91 8.64 6.65
N PHE A 80 8.12 8.25 6.27
CA PHE A 80 8.97 7.37 7.05
C PHE A 80 10.34 8.02 7.22
N SER A 81 10.91 7.89 8.44
CA SER A 81 12.28 8.32 8.70
C SER A 81 13.30 7.38 8.04
N ALA A 82 14.55 7.83 7.96
CA ALA A 82 15.66 6.98 7.53
C ALA A 82 16.08 5.96 8.60
N ASP A 83 15.54 6.07 9.82
CA ASP A 83 15.94 5.25 10.95
C ASP A 83 15.50 3.81 10.79
N SER A 84 16.28 2.92 11.35
CA SER A 84 15.94 1.51 11.43
C SER A 84 15.16 1.20 12.68
N ILE A 85 14.21 0.30 12.57
CA ILE A 85 13.40 -0.21 13.68
C ILE A 85 13.99 -1.56 14.09
N THR A 86 14.33 -1.70 15.37
CA THR A 86 14.77 -2.99 15.93
C THR A 86 13.56 -3.89 16.16
N ILE A 87 13.65 -5.15 15.73
CA ILE A 87 12.56 -6.11 15.94
C ILE A 87 12.57 -6.61 17.39
N PRO A 88 11.42 -6.57 18.08
CA PRO A 88 11.30 -7.16 19.41
C PRO A 88 11.74 -8.65 19.39
N ASN A 89 12.54 -9.06 20.36
CA ASN A 89 13.09 -10.41 20.50
C ASN A 89 14.10 -10.85 19.42
N SER A 90 14.51 -9.94 18.52
CA SER A 90 15.54 -10.18 17.49
C SER A 90 16.49 -8.99 17.43
N PRO A 91 17.35 -8.78 18.44
CA PRO A 91 18.13 -7.55 18.61
C PRO A 91 19.13 -7.28 17.48
N ASN A 92 19.48 -8.30 16.70
CA ASN A 92 20.39 -8.19 15.55
C ASN A 92 19.64 -8.00 14.22
N THR A 93 18.30 -8.02 14.24
CA THR A 93 17.46 -7.86 13.05
C THR A 93 16.82 -6.48 13.05
N PHE A 94 16.96 -5.77 11.96
CA PHE A 94 16.45 -4.43 11.77
C PHE A 94 15.50 -4.37 10.59
N VAL A 95 14.55 -3.45 10.66
CA VAL A 95 13.62 -3.15 9.58
C VAL A 95 13.75 -1.68 9.23
N LYS A 96 13.84 -1.39 7.94
CA LYS A 96 13.59 -0.05 7.39
C LYS A 96 12.29 -0.04 6.64
N VAL A 97 11.50 1.01 6.83
CA VAL A 97 10.25 1.24 6.09
C VAL A 97 10.41 2.49 5.27
N PHE A 98 10.07 2.43 3.99
CA PHE A 98 10.19 3.58 3.09
C PHE A 98 9.21 3.53 1.92
N LEU A 99 9.07 4.64 1.23
CA LEU A 99 8.26 4.78 0.03
C LEU A 99 9.21 4.80 -1.19
N PRO A 100 9.15 3.80 -2.08
CA PRO A 100 9.98 3.80 -3.28
C PRO A 100 9.50 4.91 -4.24
N PRO A 101 10.38 5.41 -5.13
CA PRO A 101 10.01 6.45 -6.07
C PRO A 101 9.09 5.97 -7.21
N ASP A 102 8.84 4.68 -7.27
CA ASP A 102 7.97 4.07 -8.28
C ASP A 102 6.49 4.47 -8.08
N THR A 103 5.74 4.56 -9.16
CA THR A 103 4.29 4.81 -9.10
C THR A 103 3.52 3.51 -9.18
N MET A 104 2.60 3.28 -8.24
CA MET A 104 1.69 2.14 -8.28
C MET A 104 0.51 2.39 -9.22
N THR A 105 0.21 1.37 -10.03
CA THR A 105 -0.99 1.28 -10.87
C THR A 105 -1.54 -0.15 -10.82
N LEU A 106 -2.84 -0.33 -10.99
CA LEU A 106 -3.49 -1.64 -10.79
C LEU A 106 -3.04 -2.71 -11.78
N ASP A 107 -2.57 -2.35 -12.96
CA ASP A 107 -1.99 -3.28 -13.94
C ASP A 107 -0.69 -3.96 -13.45
N LYS A 108 -0.01 -3.36 -12.50
CA LYS A 108 1.22 -3.91 -11.90
C LYS A 108 0.97 -4.99 -10.84
N GLN A 109 -0.27 -5.26 -10.46
CA GLN A 109 -0.61 -6.22 -9.41
C GLN A 109 -0.04 -7.61 -9.64
N ASN A 110 0.07 -8.04 -10.89
CA ASN A 110 0.55 -9.37 -11.24
C ASN A 110 2.08 -9.46 -11.38
N LEU A 111 2.78 -8.33 -11.36
CA LEU A 111 4.23 -8.31 -11.48
C LEU A 111 4.90 -8.79 -10.18
N PHE A 112 6.12 -9.34 -10.31
CA PHE A 112 6.98 -9.59 -9.17
C PHE A 112 7.25 -8.27 -8.44
N SER A 113 7.22 -8.28 -7.11
CA SER A 113 7.36 -7.07 -6.27
C SER A 113 6.50 -5.88 -6.75
N TYR A 114 5.35 -6.18 -7.41
CA TYR A 114 4.46 -5.18 -7.99
C TYR A 114 5.17 -4.21 -8.97
N GLY A 115 6.29 -4.66 -9.57
CA GLY A 115 7.09 -3.87 -10.49
C GLY A 115 7.99 -2.82 -9.84
N VAL A 116 8.17 -2.84 -8.53
CA VAL A 116 9.19 -2.04 -7.83
C VAL A 116 10.56 -2.60 -8.16
N THR A 117 11.46 -1.74 -8.65
CA THR A 117 12.82 -2.09 -9.08
C THR A 117 13.90 -1.27 -8.38
N ARG A 118 13.51 -0.20 -7.69
CA ARG A 118 14.43 0.74 -7.07
C ARG A 118 14.26 0.75 -5.57
N LEU A 119 15.25 0.25 -4.87
CA LEU A 119 15.28 0.15 -3.41
C LEU A 119 16.24 1.15 -2.75
N GLU A 120 16.93 1.98 -3.54
CA GLU A 120 18.01 2.87 -3.07
C GLU A 120 17.53 3.98 -2.10
N SER A 121 16.22 4.12 -1.94
CA SER A 121 15.64 5.13 -1.03
C SER A 121 15.66 4.72 0.45
N PHE A 122 16.16 3.52 0.76
CA PHE A 122 16.12 3.00 2.14
C PHE A 122 17.01 3.76 3.13
N ASP A 123 17.99 4.52 2.65
CA ASP A 123 18.92 5.33 3.45
C ASP A 123 18.43 6.77 3.71
N LYS A 124 17.26 7.12 3.22
CA LYS A 124 16.69 8.48 3.29
C LYS A 124 15.29 8.47 3.87
N SER A 125 14.94 9.59 4.51
CA SER A 125 13.55 9.86 4.84
C SER A 125 12.73 9.98 3.55
N THR A 126 11.59 9.33 3.52
CA THR A 126 10.68 9.35 2.35
C THR A 126 9.34 9.95 2.74
N ASN A 127 8.73 10.67 1.83
CA ASN A 127 7.42 11.25 2.03
C ASN A 127 6.55 11.15 0.78
N PHE A 128 5.26 11.12 1.00
CA PHE A 128 4.22 11.12 -0.03
C PHE A 128 3.08 12.02 0.42
N GLN A 129 2.66 12.92 -0.45
CA GLN A 129 1.51 13.79 -0.20
C GLN A 129 0.61 13.80 -1.42
N ARG A 130 -0.70 13.69 -1.20
CA ARG A 130 -1.67 13.67 -2.28
C ARG A 130 -3.04 14.18 -1.83
N THR A 131 -3.63 15.08 -2.62
CA THR A 131 -5.06 15.41 -2.54
C THR A 131 -5.84 14.31 -3.27
N ILE A 132 -6.80 13.71 -2.60
CA ILE A 132 -7.72 12.73 -3.18
C ILE A 132 -9.10 13.38 -3.25
N ASN A 133 -9.55 13.70 -4.45
CA ASN A 133 -10.86 14.30 -4.67
C ASN A 133 -12.00 13.36 -4.24
N SER A 134 -13.19 13.93 -4.00
CA SER A 134 -14.40 13.14 -3.72
C SER A 134 -14.63 12.07 -4.78
N LYS A 135 -14.95 10.85 -4.34
CA LYS A 135 -15.20 9.66 -5.19
C LYS A 135 -14.00 9.24 -6.05
N LYS A 136 -12.79 9.57 -5.62
CA LYS A 136 -11.53 9.16 -6.25
C LYS A 136 -10.69 8.35 -5.28
N ASP A 137 -9.65 7.74 -5.81
CA ASP A 137 -8.69 6.94 -5.06
C ASP A 137 -7.26 7.31 -5.39
N CYS A 138 -6.35 6.82 -4.57
CA CYS A 138 -4.92 6.94 -4.74
C CYS A 138 -4.24 5.63 -4.33
N LEU A 139 -3.25 5.21 -5.12
CA LEU A 139 -2.41 4.07 -4.81
C LEU A 139 -0.99 4.53 -4.53
N PHE A 140 -0.34 3.91 -3.55
CA PHE A 140 1.07 4.11 -3.27
C PHE A 140 1.72 2.83 -2.76
N TYR A 141 3.04 2.76 -2.90
CA TYR A 141 3.85 1.65 -2.40
C TYR A 141 4.39 1.91 -1.01
N THR A 142 4.64 0.82 -0.29
CA THR A 142 5.49 0.80 0.89
C THR A 142 6.41 -0.40 0.79
N VAL A 143 7.68 -0.18 1.10
CA VAL A 143 8.69 -1.23 1.15
C VAL A 143 9.19 -1.38 2.57
N THR A 144 9.32 -2.62 3.01
CA THR A 144 10.06 -2.97 4.22
C THR A 144 11.31 -3.73 3.83
N LEU A 145 12.46 -3.27 4.28
CA LEU A 145 13.75 -3.90 4.08
C LEU A 145 14.23 -4.47 5.42
N PHE A 146 14.45 -5.78 5.46
CA PHE A 146 14.99 -6.48 6.62
C PHE A 146 16.47 -6.74 6.40
N TYR A 147 17.26 -6.55 7.46
CA TYR A 147 18.67 -6.91 7.45
C TYR A 147 19.14 -7.35 8.83
N GLU A 148 20.18 -8.19 8.84
CA GLU A 148 20.82 -8.69 10.05
C GLU A 148 22.28 -8.25 10.07
N THR A 149 22.78 -7.93 11.26
CA THR A 149 24.17 -7.46 11.46
C THR A 149 25.18 -8.59 11.70
N ASN A 150 24.72 -9.83 11.80
CA ASN A 150 25.58 -11.00 11.99
C ASN A 150 25.35 -12.02 10.87
N ASP A 151 26.40 -12.77 10.50
CA ASP A 151 26.41 -13.81 9.46
C ASP A 151 25.49 -15.01 9.73
N ASN A 152 24.64 -14.95 10.74
CA ASN A 152 23.67 -15.99 11.00
C ASN A 152 22.60 -15.96 9.92
N VAL A 153 22.45 -17.08 9.25
CA VAL A 153 21.40 -17.35 8.26
C VAL A 153 20.07 -16.78 8.75
N LEU A 154 19.48 -15.91 7.94
CA LEU A 154 18.13 -15.40 8.16
C LEU A 154 17.23 -16.56 8.56
N SER A 155 16.75 -16.60 9.79
CA SER A 155 15.90 -17.68 10.26
C SER A 155 14.72 -17.85 9.31
N GLU A 156 14.50 -19.08 8.85
CA GLU A 156 13.44 -19.42 7.87
C GLU A 156 12.02 -19.14 8.37
N GLU A 157 11.85 -18.75 9.63
CA GLU A 157 10.57 -18.46 10.25
C GLU A 157 9.98 -17.08 9.90
N ARG A 158 10.25 -16.56 8.72
CA ARG A 158 9.57 -15.35 8.20
C ARG A 158 8.21 -15.69 7.61
N GLY A 159 7.45 -16.49 8.32
CA GLY A 159 6.08 -16.81 7.94
C GLY A 159 5.21 -15.57 7.94
N GLY A 160 4.74 -15.16 6.76
CA GLY A 160 3.53 -14.39 6.65
C GLY A 160 3.57 -12.94 7.15
N ASN A 161 4.69 -12.23 7.00
CA ASN A 161 4.74 -10.79 7.28
C ASN A 161 3.65 -10.07 6.47
N ARG A 162 2.73 -9.45 7.17
CA ARG A 162 1.60 -8.74 6.59
C ARG A 162 1.61 -7.33 7.13
N ALA A 163 1.46 -6.37 6.25
CA ALA A 163 1.42 -4.98 6.65
C ALA A 163 0.08 -4.36 6.29
N GLU A 164 -0.34 -3.41 7.11
CA GLU A 164 -1.55 -2.66 6.88
C GLU A 164 -1.40 -1.22 7.36
N PHE A 165 -2.04 -0.32 6.65
CA PHE A 165 -2.31 1.02 7.13
C PHE A 165 -3.65 1.04 7.84
N ILE A 166 -3.66 1.63 9.03
CA ILE A 166 -4.84 1.82 9.85
C ILE A 166 -5.02 3.31 10.11
N PHE A 167 -6.25 3.76 9.96
CA PHE A 167 -6.63 5.15 10.16
C PHE A 167 -7.40 5.31 11.48
N ASN A 168 -6.95 6.20 12.37
CA ASN A 168 -7.62 6.50 13.63
C ASN A 168 -7.68 8.02 13.89
N GLY A 169 -8.90 8.58 13.89
CA GLY A 169 -9.10 10.03 13.94
C GLY A 169 -8.61 10.68 12.65
N LYS A 170 -7.52 11.40 12.70
CA LYS A 170 -6.78 11.93 11.55
C LYS A 170 -5.46 11.22 11.30
N ASP A 171 -5.00 10.44 12.26
CA ASP A 171 -3.67 9.85 12.26
C ASP A 171 -3.66 8.52 11.50
N LEU A 172 -2.62 8.32 10.70
CA LEU A 172 -2.38 7.12 9.91
C LEU A 172 -1.22 6.34 10.52
N PHE A 173 -1.48 5.08 10.81
CA PHE A 173 -0.51 4.16 11.40
C PHE A 173 -0.16 3.06 10.42
N PHE A 174 1.10 2.63 10.43
CA PHE A 174 1.59 1.46 9.73
C PHE A 174 1.86 0.35 10.74
N ASN A 175 1.27 -0.81 10.51
CA ASN A 175 1.45 -2.01 11.29
C ASN A 175 2.05 -3.12 10.42
N MET A 176 2.98 -3.87 10.98
CA MET A 176 3.49 -5.11 10.38
C MET A 176 3.77 -6.10 11.53
N LEU A 177 2.71 -6.66 12.07
CA LEU A 177 2.79 -7.52 13.25
C LEU A 177 3.46 -8.87 12.93
N PRO A 178 4.24 -9.40 13.88
CA PRO A 178 4.55 -8.84 15.21
C PRO A 178 5.74 -7.85 15.23
N GLN A 179 6.35 -7.53 14.09
CA GLN A 179 7.60 -6.78 14.01
C GLN A 179 7.43 -5.28 14.27
N ILE A 180 6.35 -4.69 13.78
CA ILE A 180 6.06 -3.26 13.93
C ILE A 180 4.61 -3.13 14.38
N ASP A 181 4.40 -2.50 15.54
CA ASP A 181 3.09 -2.19 16.08
C ASP A 181 2.90 -0.67 16.15
N SER A 182 1.83 -0.19 15.51
CA SER A 182 1.33 1.19 15.60
C SER A 182 2.36 2.28 15.31
N LEU A 183 3.15 2.14 14.24
CA LEU A 183 4.05 3.18 13.79
C LEU A 183 3.24 4.34 13.18
N LEU A 184 3.20 5.48 13.88
CA LEU A 184 2.61 6.71 13.33
C LEU A 184 3.42 7.15 12.10
N CYS A 185 2.77 7.20 10.94
CA CYS A 185 3.44 7.45 9.67
C CYS A 185 2.78 8.52 8.80
N GLY A 186 1.70 9.14 9.26
CA GLY A 186 1.05 10.16 8.44
C GLY A 186 -0.31 10.60 8.96
N GLN A 187 -1.05 11.26 8.08
CA GLN A 187 -2.39 11.79 8.40
C GLN A 187 -3.30 11.78 7.18
N ILE A 188 -4.61 11.72 7.46
CA ILE A 188 -5.68 11.98 6.48
C ILE A 188 -6.54 13.12 7.02
N ILE A 189 -6.58 14.23 6.29
CA ILE A 189 -7.29 15.46 6.70
C ILE A 189 -8.43 15.71 5.71
N LEU A 190 -9.65 15.88 6.23
CA LEU A 190 -10.79 16.31 5.43
C LEU A 190 -10.72 17.82 5.23
N ASN A 191 -10.67 18.25 3.97
CA ASN A 191 -10.82 19.65 3.62
C ASN A 191 -12.31 19.99 3.62
N LYS A 192 -12.69 20.94 4.48
CA LYS A 192 -14.08 21.44 4.58
C LYS A 192 -14.41 22.39 3.46
#